data_3a2fad0f260027a28bc30849c4afe097
#
_entry.id   3a2fad0f260027a28bc30849c4afe097
#
_cell.length_a   1.000
_cell.length_b   1.000
_cell.length_c   1.000
_cell.angle_alpha   90.00
_cell.angle_beta   90.00
_cell.angle_gamma   90.00
#
_symmetry.space_group_name_H-M   'P 1'
#
loop_
_entity.id
_entity.type
_entity.pdbx_description
1 polymer ?
#
loop_
_entity_poly.entity_id
_entity_poly.type
_entity_poly.pdbx_seq_one_letter_code
_entity_poly.pdbx_strand_id
1 'polypeptide(L)'
;MSRFQVKKVAVLGAGVMGAQIAAHLVNVKVPVILFDLAYSAKEGAPLLPGGKNAIVVKAVDGLKKLKPSPLGVTEDAALIQHANYEEHMDLLKGCDLIIEAIAERMDWKTDLYHKIAPFVCESAIVASNTSGLSITTLSQIGRASCRERV
;
A
#
# COMPACT_ATOMS: atom_id res chain seq x y z
N MET A 1 -15.67 -20.06 16.20
CA MET A 1 -15.38 -19.15 15.05
C MET A 1 -14.15 -18.33 15.36
N SER A 2 -13.06 -18.52 14.63
CA SER A 2 -11.90 -17.65 14.77
C SER A 2 -12.26 -16.26 14.22
N ARG A 3 -12.15 -15.22 15.05
CA ARG A 3 -12.33 -13.83 14.59
C ARG A 3 -11.14 -13.48 13.67
N PHE A 4 -11.45 -12.93 12.50
CA PHE A 4 -10.41 -12.33 11.65
C PHE A 4 -9.69 -11.23 12.45
N GLN A 5 -8.37 -11.31 12.52
CA GLN A 5 -7.55 -10.32 13.23
C GLN A 5 -6.57 -9.70 12.24
N VAL A 6 -6.57 -8.39 12.19
CA VAL A 6 -5.59 -7.63 11.41
C VAL A 6 -4.33 -7.47 12.24
N LYS A 7 -3.28 -8.18 11.85
CA LYS A 7 -1.95 -8.13 12.51
C LYS A 7 -0.96 -7.30 11.71
N LYS A 8 -1.11 -7.27 10.38
CA LYS A 8 -0.22 -6.52 9.48
C LYS A 8 -0.99 -6.08 8.24
N VAL A 9 -0.80 -4.83 7.87
CA VAL A 9 -1.48 -4.21 6.72
C VAL A 9 -0.46 -3.77 5.67
N ALA A 10 -0.77 -4.02 4.40
CA ALA A 10 -0.10 -3.38 3.29
C ALA A 10 -1.01 -2.29 2.70
N VAL A 11 -0.47 -1.11 2.48
CA VAL A 11 -1.14 -0.03 1.75
C VAL A 11 -0.45 0.16 0.41
N LEU A 12 -1.19 0.02 -0.67
CA LEU A 12 -0.69 0.10 -2.04
C LEU A 12 -0.99 1.48 -2.61
N GLY A 13 0.04 2.26 -2.82
CA GLY A 13 -0.03 3.65 -3.28
C GLY A 13 0.30 4.64 -2.16
N ALA A 14 1.39 5.39 -2.34
CA ALA A 14 1.87 6.41 -1.40
C ALA A 14 1.43 7.83 -1.81
N GLY A 15 0.27 7.95 -2.43
CA GLY A 15 -0.39 9.23 -2.67
C GLY A 15 -0.97 9.81 -1.38
N VAL A 16 -1.73 10.90 -1.52
CA VAL A 16 -2.33 11.60 -0.37
C VAL A 16 -3.16 10.66 0.51
N MET A 17 -4.03 9.83 -0.10
CA MET A 17 -4.89 8.92 0.65
C MET A 17 -4.09 7.76 1.26
N GLY A 18 -3.24 7.09 0.49
CA GLY A 18 -2.49 5.94 0.98
C GLY A 18 -1.53 6.30 2.13
N ALA A 19 -0.82 7.42 2.03
CA ALA A 19 0.04 7.90 3.11
C ALA A 19 -0.75 8.20 4.40
N GLN A 20 -1.92 8.83 4.29
CA GLN A 20 -2.76 9.13 5.46
C GLN A 20 -3.41 7.88 6.05
N ILE A 21 -3.77 6.89 5.24
CA ILE A 21 -4.23 5.58 5.73
C ILE A 21 -3.11 4.91 6.53
N ALA A 22 -1.88 4.92 6.03
CA ALA A 22 -0.72 4.39 6.75
C ALA A 22 -0.49 5.12 8.08
N ALA A 23 -0.61 6.46 8.10
CA ALA A 23 -0.54 7.26 9.32
C ALA A 23 -1.62 6.86 10.34
N HIS A 24 -2.85 6.66 9.88
CA HIS A 24 -3.95 6.22 10.76
C HIS A 24 -3.66 4.85 11.40
N LEU A 25 -3.11 3.92 10.62
CA LEU A 25 -2.77 2.58 11.11
C LEU A 25 -1.65 2.63 12.18
N VAL A 26 -0.61 3.42 11.98
CA VAL A 26 0.46 3.55 13.00
C VAL A 26 -0.01 4.28 14.25
N ASN A 27 -0.99 5.18 14.16
CA ASN A 27 -1.59 5.83 15.34
C ASN A 27 -2.22 4.80 16.30
N VAL A 28 -2.78 3.72 15.75
CA VAL A 28 -3.36 2.61 16.53
C VAL A 28 -2.39 1.44 16.69
N LYS A 29 -1.11 1.66 16.39
CA LYS A 29 -0.01 0.68 16.53
C LYS A 29 -0.19 -0.60 15.73
N VAL A 30 -0.90 -0.53 14.59
CA VAL A 30 -0.99 -1.63 13.63
C VAL A 30 0.21 -1.57 12.69
N PRO A 31 1.01 -2.64 12.58
CA PRO A 31 2.13 -2.71 11.63
C PRO A 31 1.66 -2.49 10.20
N VAL A 32 2.28 -1.54 9.50
CA VAL A 32 1.92 -1.16 8.13
C VAL A 32 3.13 -1.10 7.23
N ILE A 33 2.95 -1.59 5.99
CA ILE A 33 3.91 -1.44 4.90
C ILE A 33 3.26 -0.55 3.86
N LEU A 34 3.92 0.54 3.50
CA LEU A 34 3.48 1.45 2.44
C LEU A 34 4.26 1.17 1.17
N PHE A 35 3.55 0.81 0.12
CA PHE A 35 4.08 0.48 -1.20
C PHE A 35 3.84 1.60 -2.20
N ASP A 36 4.78 1.78 -3.10
CA ASP A 36 4.59 2.54 -4.35
C ASP A 36 5.53 2.01 -5.44
N LEU A 37 5.48 2.65 -6.60
CA LEU A 37 6.40 2.36 -7.70
C LEU A 37 7.84 2.54 -7.23
N ALA A 38 8.73 1.70 -7.75
CA ALA A 38 10.16 1.92 -7.56
C ALA A 38 10.57 3.20 -8.27
N TYR A 39 11.27 4.08 -7.54
CA TYR A 39 11.82 5.28 -8.13
C TYR A 39 12.99 4.91 -9.07
N SER A 40 12.91 5.36 -10.29
CA SER A 40 14.01 5.29 -11.26
C SER A 40 14.53 6.71 -11.52
N ALA A 41 15.76 6.96 -11.15
CA ALA A 41 16.41 8.22 -11.49
C ALA A 41 16.60 8.29 -13.01
N LYS A 42 16.30 9.42 -13.62
CA LYS A 42 16.69 9.69 -15.00
C LYS A 42 18.23 9.71 -15.08
N GLU A 43 18.76 9.28 -16.22
CA GLU A 43 20.19 9.26 -16.46
C GLU A 43 20.82 10.63 -16.11
N GLY A 44 21.83 10.62 -15.20
CA GLY A 44 22.48 11.84 -14.71
C GLY A 44 21.78 12.60 -13.57
N ALA A 45 20.62 12.14 -13.11
CA ALA A 45 19.96 12.74 -11.94
C ALA A 45 20.53 12.19 -10.62
N PRO A 46 20.64 13.01 -9.55
CA PRO A 46 21.11 12.53 -8.27
C PRO A 46 20.12 11.51 -7.68
N LEU A 47 20.64 10.50 -7.00
CA LEU A 47 19.84 9.55 -6.23
C LEU A 47 19.10 10.31 -5.12
N LEU A 48 17.78 10.16 -5.10
CA LEU A 48 16.96 10.70 -4.01
C LEU A 48 17.14 9.90 -2.71
N PRO A 49 16.95 10.53 -1.55
CA PRO A 49 16.92 9.82 -0.28
C PRO A 49 15.90 8.66 -0.32
N GLY A 50 16.34 7.48 0.13
CA GLY A 50 15.51 6.26 0.06
C GLY A 50 15.72 5.41 -1.20
N GLY A 51 16.55 5.84 -2.16
CA GLY A 51 16.83 5.07 -3.38
C GLY A 51 15.55 4.69 -4.12
N LYS A 52 15.33 3.41 -4.41
CA LYS A 52 14.11 2.94 -5.07
C LYS A 52 12.81 3.19 -4.26
N ASN A 53 12.91 3.38 -2.95
CA ASN A 53 11.77 3.72 -2.10
C ASN A 53 11.54 5.24 -1.97
N ALA A 54 12.22 6.08 -2.76
CA ALA A 54 12.18 7.53 -2.61
C ALA A 54 10.78 8.12 -2.68
N ILE A 55 9.85 7.53 -3.43
CA ILE A 55 8.44 7.96 -3.51
C ILE A 55 7.79 7.80 -2.14
N VAL A 56 7.94 6.64 -1.51
CA VAL A 56 7.37 6.34 -0.20
C VAL A 56 8.03 7.19 0.89
N VAL A 57 9.35 7.33 0.87
CA VAL A 57 10.09 8.18 1.80
C VAL A 57 9.57 9.62 1.76
N LYS A 58 9.42 10.18 0.56
CA LYS A 58 8.87 11.53 0.37
C LYS A 58 7.44 11.66 0.90
N ALA A 59 6.61 10.64 0.68
CA ALA A 59 5.23 10.64 1.17
C ALA A 59 5.17 10.62 2.70
N VAL A 60 5.96 9.78 3.35
CA VAL A 60 6.05 9.68 4.82
C VAL A 60 6.61 10.97 5.44
N ASP A 61 7.64 11.56 4.84
CA ASP A 61 8.15 12.86 5.28
C ASP A 61 7.13 14.00 5.08
N GLY A 62 6.30 13.88 4.05
CA GLY A 62 5.18 14.80 3.82
C GLY A 62 4.16 14.78 4.95
N LEU A 63 3.86 13.61 5.53
CA LEU A 63 2.92 13.47 6.66
C LEU A 63 3.30 14.35 7.85
N LYS A 64 4.59 14.46 8.15
CA LYS A 64 5.12 15.27 9.27
C LYS A 64 4.87 16.77 9.09
N LYS A 65 4.64 17.21 7.85
CA LYS A 65 4.47 18.63 7.48
C LYS A 65 3.01 19.05 7.34
N LEU A 66 2.08 18.10 7.30
CA LEU A 66 0.65 18.39 7.15
C LEU A 66 0.09 19.10 8.41
N LYS A 67 -0.86 20.00 8.17
CA LYS A 67 -1.61 20.70 9.23
C LYS A 67 -3.11 20.64 8.90
N PRO A 68 -3.94 20.02 9.75
CA PRO A 68 -3.55 19.28 10.96
C PRO A 68 -2.73 18.03 10.62
N SER A 69 -1.85 17.63 11.55
CA SER A 69 -1.04 16.44 11.36
C SER A 69 -1.92 15.18 11.39
N PRO A 70 -1.80 14.26 10.43
CA PRO A 70 -2.48 12.97 10.49
C PRO A 70 -1.83 12.01 11.50
N LEU A 71 -0.62 12.32 11.97
CA LEU A 71 0.10 11.56 13.00
C LEU A 71 -0.22 12.11 14.38
N GLY A 72 -0.65 11.26 15.30
CA GLY A 72 -0.80 11.59 16.71
C GLY A 72 0.54 11.87 17.38
N VAL A 73 1.55 11.09 17.03
CA VAL A 73 2.95 11.24 17.43
C VAL A 73 3.80 11.28 16.17
N THR A 74 4.57 12.36 15.96
CA THR A 74 5.36 12.55 14.72
C THR A 74 6.40 11.44 14.51
N GLU A 75 6.97 10.94 15.59
CA GLU A 75 7.97 9.87 15.60
C GLU A 75 7.40 8.54 15.11
N ASP A 76 6.09 8.33 15.21
CA ASP A 76 5.42 7.13 14.73
C ASP A 76 5.51 6.97 13.21
N ALA A 77 5.83 8.02 12.48
CA ALA A 77 6.14 7.92 11.05
C ALA A 77 7.25 6.90 10.75
N ALA A 78 8.19 6.70 11.66
CA ALA A 78 9.26 5.71 11.53
C ALA A 78 8.75 4.25 11.60
N LEU A 79 7.54 4.02 12.09
CA LEU A 79 6.91 2.69 12.15
C LEU A 79 6.31 2.27 10.80
N ILE A 80 6.17 3.20 9.83
CA ILE A 80 5.72 2.88 8.48
C ILE A 80 6.89 2.22 7.73
N GLN A 81 6.75 0.94 7.40
CA GLN A 81 7.74 0.24 6.59
C GLN A 81 7.62 0.70 5.13
N HIS A 82 8.75 1.08 4.53
CA HIS A 82 8.80 1.52 3.13
C HIS A 82 9.03 0.33 2.21
N ALA A 83 8.30 0.28 1.11
CA ALA A 83 8.42 -0.79 0.12
C ALA A 83 8.14 -0.30 -1.31
N ASN A 84 8.60 -1.07 -2.28
CA ASN A 84 8.29 -0.85 -3.70
C ASN A 84 7.86 -2.16 -4.37
N TYR A 85 7.17 -2.04 -5.51
CA TYR A 85 6.64 -3.20 -6.23
C TYR A 85 7.71 -4.02 -6.98
N GLU A 86 8.95 -3.59 -7.05
CA GLU A 86 10.02 -4.35 -7.71
C GLU A 86 10.73 -5.30 -6.74
N GLU A 87 11.00 -4.85 -5.52
CA GLU A 87 11.89 -5.54 -4.60
C GLU A 87 11.18 -6.19 -3.42
N HIS A 88 9.96 -5.74 -3.07
CA HIS A 88 9.34 -6.04 -1.78
C HIS A 88 8.00 -6.77 -1.87
N MET A 89 7.61 -7.27 -3.05
CA MET A 89 6.33 -7.95 -3.23
C MET A 89 6.14 -9.15 -2.29
N ASP A 90 7.22 -9.86 -1.93
CA ASP A 90 7.16 -10.98 -1.01
C ASP A 90 6.63 -10.60 0.38
N LEU A 91 6.75 -9.34 0.79
CA LEU A 91 6.21 -8.84 2.05
C LEU A 91 4.68 -8.93 2.13
N LEU A 92 3.99 -8.95 0.99
CA LEU A 92 2.53 -9.10 0.92
C LEU A 92 2.06 -10.44 1.49
N LYS A 93 2.88 -11.49 1.42
CA LYS A 93 2.56 -12.82 1.95
C LYS A 93 2.30 -12.83 3.46
N GLY A 94 2.88 -11.88 4.18
CA GLY A 94 2.70 -11.72 5.62
C GLY A 94 1.59 -10.75 6.03
N CYS A 95 0.84 -10.17 5.08
CA CYS A 95 -0.20 -9.20 5.37
C CYS A 95 -1.59 -9.85 5.41
N ASP A 96 -2.39 -9.47 6.40
CA ASP A 96 -3.77 -9.94 6.60
C ASP A 96 -4.78 -9.06 5.86
N LEU A 97 -4.44 -7.78 5.69
CA LEU A 97 -5.25 -6.80 5.00
C LEU A 97 -4.37 -6.01 4.01
N ILE A 98 -4.85 -5.89 2.79
CA ILE A 98 -4.21 -5.11 1.73
C ILE A 98 -5.18 -4.03 1.31
N ILE A 99 -4.79 -2.77 1.46
CA ILE A 99 -5.62 -1.60 1.10
C ILE A 99 -5.02 -0.97 -0.16
N GLU A 100 -5.76 -1.02 -1.25
CA GLU A 100 -5.38 -0.38 -2.49
C GLU A 100 -5.87 1.07 -2.50
N ALA A 101 -4.94 2.01 -2.70
CA ALA A 101 -5.17 3.45 -2.71
C ALA A 101 -4.39 4.15 -3.85
N ILE A 102 -4.27 3.49 -5.00
CA ILE A 102 -3.67 4.09 -6.19
C ILE A 102 -4.68 4.98 -6.95
N ALA A 103 -4.20 5.65 -8.00
CA ALA A 103 -5.04 6.54 -8.82
C ALA A 103 -6.28 5.82 -9.37
N GLU A 104 -7.37 6.58 -9.55
CA GLU A 104 -8.68 6.10 -10.00
C GLU A 104 -8.66 5.78 -11.50
N ARG A 105 -7.82 4.80 -11.88
CA ARG A 105 -7.65 4.31 -13.26
C ARG A 105 -7.78 2.79 -13.29
N MET A 106 -8.76 2.30 -14.05
CA MET A 106 -9.05 0.87 -14.15
C MET A 106 -7.87 0.07 -14.71
N ASP A 107 -7.17 0.59 -15.73
CA ASP A 107 -6.00 -0.04 -16.34
C ASP A 107 -4.86 -0.23 -15.32
N TRP A 108 -4.53 0.80 -14.55
CA TRP A 108 -3.49 0.72 -13.52
C TRP A 108 -3.86 -0.23 -12.37
N LYS A 109 -5.13 -0.19 -11.95
CA LYS A 109 -5.62 -1.11 -10.91
C LYS A 109 -5.58 -2.56 -11.40
N THR A 110 -6.00 -2.81 -12.63
CA THR A 110 -5.94 -4.14 -13.25
C THR A 110 -4.52 -4.68 -13.28
N ASP A 111 -3.57 -3.89 -13.75
CA ASP A 111 -2.16 -4.28 -13.80
C ASP A 111 -1.60 -4.55 -12.39
N LEU A 112 -1.93 -3.71 -11.42
CA LEU A 112 -1.51 -3.89 -10.03
C LEU A 112 -2.08 -5.19 -9.44
N TYR A 113 -3.38 -5.45 -9.60
CA TYR A 113 -4.02 -6.66 -9.08
C TYR A 113 -3.40 -7.92 -9.67
N HIS A 114 -3.13 -7.96 -10.98
CA HIS A 114 -2.42 -9.07 -11.60
C HIS A 114 -1.01 -9.25 -11.02
N LYS A 115 -0.32 -8.15 -10.78
CA LYS A 115 1.05 -8.16 -10.25
C LYS A 115 1.13 -8.68 -8.82
N ILE A 116 0.19 -8.27 -7.95
CA ILE A 116 0.19 -8.68 -6.54
C ILE A 116 -0.41 -10.06 -6.29
N ALA A 117 -1.28 -10.54 -7.16
CA ALA A 117 -2.05 -11.77 -6.95
C ALA A 117 -1.22 -12.98 -6.50
N PRO A 118 -0.03 -13.26 -7.07
CA PRO A 118 0.80 -14.40 -6.65
C PRO A 118 1.35 -14.26 -5.21
N PHE A 119 1.34 -13.07 -4.65
CA PHE A 119 1.93 -12.75 -3.35
C PHE A 119 0.89 -12.55 -2.24
N VAL A 120 -0.39 -12.51 -2.59
CA VAL A 120 -1.49 -12.33 -1.63
C VAL A 120 -1.81 -13.67 -0.97
N CYS A 121 -1.83 -13.69 0.37
CA CYS A 121 -2.24 -14.87 1.13
C CYS A 121 -3.74 -15.16 0.90
N GLU A 122 -4.12 -16.44 0.84
CA GLU A 122 -5.53 -16.85 0.64
C GLU A 122 -6.48 -16.32 1.73
N SER A 123 -5.98 -16.14 2.95
CA SER A 123 -6.74 -15.60 4.06
C SER A 123 -6.77 -14.07 4.12
N ALA A 124 -5.98 -13.39 3.28
CA ALA A 124 -5.91 -11.93 3.29
C ALA A 124 -7.14 -11.30 2.65
N ILE A 125 -7.55 -10.17 3.19
CA ILE A 125 -8.61 -9.33 2.60
C ILE A 125 -7.92 -8.26 1.75
N VAL A 126 -8.40 -8.09 0.52
CA VAL A 126 -8.01 -6.98 -0.35
C VAL A 126 -9.16 -5.98 -0.40
N ALA A 127 -8.90 -4.77 0.07
CA ALA A 127 -9.83 -3.66 0.06
C ALA A 127 -9.37 -2.58 -0.94
N SER A 128 -10.29 -1.92 -1.60
CA SER A 128 -9.97 -0.80 -2.49
C SER A 128 -10.58 0.50 -1.96
N ASN A 129 -9.82 1.58 -2.08
CA ASN A 129 -10.28 2.95 -1.79
C ASN A 129 -10.91 3.60 -3.03
N THR A 130 -11.42 2.82 -3.98
CA THR A 130 -12.10 3.35 -5.16
C THR A 130 -13.50 3.85 -4.81
N SER A 131 -13.93 4.94 -5.47
CA SER A 131 -15.28 5.48 -5.34
C SER A 131 -16.06 5.47 -6.64
N GLY A 132 -15.37 5.49 -7.78
CA GLY A 132 -15.97 5.62 -9.11
C GLY A 132 -15.85 4.41 -10.01
N LEU A 133 -15.06 3.40 -9.63
CA LEU A 133 -14.83 2.21 -10.44
C LEU A 133 -15.63 1.01 -9.94
N SER A 134 -15.96 0.09 -10.85
CA SER A 134 -16.71 -1.13 -10.50
C SER A 134 -15.89 -2.08 -9.63
N ILE A 135 -16.24 -2.22 -8.37
CA ILE A 135 -15.66 -3.19 -7.45
C ILE A 135 -15.87 -4.62 -7.97
N THR A 136 -17.03 -4.91 -8.56
CA THR A 136 -17.32 -6.22 -9.15
C THR A 136 -16.29 -6.59 -10.23
N THR A 137 -15.96 -5.65 -11.12
CA THR A 137 -14.94 -5.86 -12.15
C THR A 137 -13.56 -6.07 -11.54
N LEU A 138 -13.19 -5.26 -10.56
CA LEU A 138 -11.90 -5.39 -9.86
C LEU A 138 -11.78 -6.72 -9.12
N SER A 139 -12.87 -7.19 -8.49
CA SER A 139 -12.89 -8.45 -7.75
C SER A 139 -12.67 -9.67 -8.64
N GLN A 140 -13.10 -9.62 -9.90
CA GLN A 140 -12.91 -10.69 -10.86
C GLN A 140 -11.44 -10.87 -11.28
N ILE A 141 -10.66 -9.80 -11.26
CA ILE A 141 -9.23 -9.84 -11.61
C ILE A 141 -8.46 -10.69 -10.59
N GLY A 142 -8.74 -10.51 -9.31
CA GLY A 142 -8.13 -11.30 -8.22
C GLY A 142 -8.54 -12.78 -8.22
N ARG A 143 -9.77 -13.08 -8.67
CA ARG A 143 -10.30 -14.46 -8.72
C ARG A 143 -9.65 -15.35 -9.75
N ALA A 144 -9.10 -14.81 -10.82
CA ALA A 144 -8.42 -15.58 -11.86
C ALA A 144 -7.11 -16.21 -11.37
N SER A 145 -6.52 -15.71 -10.28
CA SER A 145 -5.26 -16.19 -9.73
C SER A 145 -5.34 -16.68 -8.27
N CYS A 146 -6.35 -16.28 -7.52
CA CYS A 146 -6.68 -16.81 -6.20
C CYS A 146 -8.16 -17.22 -6.20
N ARG A 147 -8.45 -18.52 -6.15
CA ARG A 147 -9.81 -19.02 -5.97
C ARG A 147 -10.37 -18.49 -4.66
N GLU A 148 -11.42 -17.65 -4.79
CA GLU A 148 -12.34 -17.21 -3.74
C GLU A 148 -11.75 -16.33 -2.64
N ARG A 149 -11.94 -15.04 -2.76
CA ARG A 149 -12.40 -14.06 -1.77
C ARG A 149 -11.96 -12.64 -2.13
N VAL A 150 -12.89 -11.89 -2.62
CA VAL A 150 -12.94 -10.44 -2.50
C VAL A 150 -14.23 -10.13 -1.77
#